data_dac81ca2c53d84498e2333a6a46712ee
#
_entry.id   dac81ca2c53d84498e2333a6a46712ee
#
_cell.length_a   1.000
_cell.length_b   1.000
_cell.length_c   1.000
_cell.angle_alpha   90.00
_cell.angle_beta   90.00
_cell.angle_gamma   90.00
#
_symmetry.space_group_name_H-M   'P 1'
#
loop_
_entity.id
_entity.type
_entity.pdbx_description
1 polymer ?
#
loop_
_entity_poly.entity_id
_entity_poly.type
_entity_poly.pdbx_seq_one_letter_code
_entity_poly.pdbx_strand_id
1 'polypeptide(L)'
;MTKTLKSEVLSTKAAVLNELDESAQTKLKLKDHWETIVKIAEACVETLEQGGKIYFFGNGGSAADSQHLAAEFVGRFQKSRPGLPAIALTVNTSVLTAVGNDFSFEEIFARQVEALVTSNDLVIGISTGGYSEAAGKFSKNVVRGIEEAKKKGAKTVCLLGKGGGLLAKMADLPLVVPSQNTQRIQEAHITIGHILCSLVEKGLSGGC
;
A
#
# COMPACT_ATOMS: atom_id res chain seq x y z
N MET A 1 24.92 -16.55 -27.93
CA MET A 1 24.14 -15.28 -27.92
C MET A 1 25.10 -14.14 -28.24
N THR A 2 24.94 -13.58 -29.42
CA THR A 2 25.90 -12.69 -30.06
C THR A 2 25.91 -11.28 -29.46
N LYS A 3 27.02 -10.57 -29.60
CA LYS A 3 27.28 -9.20 -29.13
C LYS A 3 26.18 -8.20 -29.55
N THR A 4 25.42 -8.46 -30.60
CA THR A 4 24.33 -7.67 -31.16
C THR A 4 23.11 -7.66 -30.23
N LEU A 5 22.71 -8.81 -29.65
CA LEU A 5 21.57 -8.90 -28.71
C LEU A 5 21.83 -8.15 -27.37
N LYS A 6 23.08 -8.10 -26.92
CA LYS A 6 23.45 -7.31 -25.73
C LYS A 6 23.37 -5.80 -26.00
N SER A 7 23.63 -5.34 -27.22
CA SER A 7 23.55 -3.91 -27.57
C SER A 7 22.10 -3.43 -27.70
N GLU A 8 21.16 -4.29 -28.14
CA GLU A 8 19.72 -3.96 -28.25
C GLU A 8 19.03 -3.91 -26.90
N VAL A 9 19.40 -4.79 -25.97
CA VAL A 9 18.78 -4.80 -24.61
C VAL A 9 19.31 -3.67 -23.71
N LEU A 10 20.55 -3.24 -23.93
CA LEU A 10 21.16 -2.11 -23.22
C LEU A 10 21.08 -0.80 -24.03
N SER A 11 20.29 -0.77 -25.08
CA SER A 11 20.22 0.41 -25.92
C SER A 11 19.54 1.51 -25.10
N THR A 12 20.37 2.21 -24.45
CA THR A 12 20.46 3.59 -24.85
C THR A 12 19.95 4.55 -23.77
N LYS A 13 20.66 5.63 -23.64
CA LYS A 13 20.24 6.85 -22.98
C LYS A 13 18.73 7.15 -23.20
N ALA A 14 18.22 6.91 -24.40
CA ALA A 14 16.80 7.12 -24.72
C ALA A 14 15.85 6.22 -23.92
N ALA A 15 16.16 4.92 -23.73
CA ALA A 15 15.33 4.02 -22.94
C ALA A 15 15.31 4.44 -21.46
N VAL A 16 16.46 4.79 -20.89
CA VAL A 16 16.54 5.27 -19.50
C VAL A 16 15.75 6.57 -19.32
N LEU A 17 15.89 7.52 -20.23
CA LEU A 17 15.16 8.79 -20.16
C LEU A 17 13.66 8.58 -20.28
N ASN A 18 13.19 7.68 -21.16
CA ASN A 18 11.78 7.36 -21.30
C ASN A 18 11.18 6.74 -20.01
N GLU A 19 11.89 5.81 -19.36
CA GLU A 19 11.47 5.23 -18.08
C GLU A 19 11.34 6.30 -16.97
N LEU A 20 12.30 7.23 -16.91
CA LEU A 20 12.27 8.34 -15.95
C LEU A 20 11.12 9.31 -16.25
N ASP A 21 10.89 9.65 -17.52
CA ASP A 21 9.82 10.53 -17.95
C ASP A 21 8.45 9.91 -17.65
N GLU A 22 8.24 8.62 -17.95
CA GLU A 22 7.00 7.90 -17.62
C GLU A 22 6.74 7.89 -16.11
N SER A 23 7.80 7.66 -15.31
CA SER A 23 7.74 7.73 -13.84
C SER A 23 7.31 9.12 -13.36
N ALA A 24 7.97 10.16 -13.88
CA ALA A 24 7.65 11.54 -13.52
C ALA A 24 6.21 11.92 -13.91
N GLN A 25 5.78 11.58 -15.12
CA GLN A 25 4.43 11.87 -15.61
C GLN A 25 3.36 11.14 -14.78
N THR A 26 3.59 9.88 -14.40
CA THR A 26 2.66 9.14 -13.54
C THR A 26 2.50 9.82 -12.18
N LYS A 27 3.60 10.27 -11.57
CA LYS A 27 3.57 11.00 -10.29
C LYS A 27 2.89 12.37 -10.42
N LEU A 28 3.09 13.09 -11.53
CA LEU A 28 2.42 14.37 -11.75
C LEU A 28 0.90 14.25 -11.82
N LYS A 29 0.37 13.15 -12.38
CA LYS A 29 -1.07 12.84 -12.41
C LYS A 29 -1.67 12.60 -11.01
N LEU A 30 -0.86 12.30 -10.00
CA LEU A 30 -1.33 12.18 -8.62
C LEU A 30 -1.88 13.51 -8.05
N LYS A 31 -1.55 14.65 -8.66
CA LYS A 31 -2.12 15.93 -8.28
C LYS A 31 -3.64 15.94 -8.37
N ASP A 32 -4.24 15.21 -9.30
CA ASP A 32 -5.69 15.11 -9.46
C ASP A 32 -6.35 14.29 -8.34
N HIS A 33 -5.54 13.58 -7.52
CA HIS A 33 -5.99 12.75 -6.40
C HIS A 33 -5.67 13.37 -5.03
N TRP A 34 -5.28 14.65 -4.98
CA TRP A 34 -4.83 15.30 -3.75
C TRP A 34 -5.86 15.22 -2.61
N GLU A 35 -7.15 15.40 -2.91
CA GLU A 35 -8.22 15.31 -1.90
C GLU A 35 -8.32 13.93 -1.26
N THR A 36 -8.18 12.88 -2.07
CA THR A 36 -8.18 11.49 -1.54
C THR A 36 -6.95 11.23 -0.67
N ILE A 37 -5.79 11.76 -1.05
CA ILE A 37 -4.56 11.63 -0.24
C ILE A 37 -4.75 12.34 1.11
N VAL A 38 -5.34 13.54 1.13
CA VAL A 38 -5.63 14.27 2.37
C VAL A 38 -6.60 13.48 3.24
N LYS A 39 -7.72 12.98 2.71
CA LYS A 39 -8.69 12.15 3.45
C LYS A 39 -8.07 10.90 4.06
N ILE A 40 -7.14 10.26 3.36
CA ILE A 40 -6.41 9.11 3.89
C ILE A 40 -5.49 9.55 5.05
N ALA A 41 -4.79 10.67 4.93
CA ALA A 41 -3.95 11.20 5.99
C ALA A 41 -4.77 11.59 7.23
N GLU A 42 -5.91 12.24 7.05
CA GLU A 42 -6.87 12.57 8.12
C GLU A 42 -7.34 11.30 8.84
N ALA A 43 -7.71 10.25 8.09
CA ALA A 43 -8.09 8.97 8.67
C ALA A 43 -6.96 8.32 9.47
N CYS A 44 -5.70 8.44 9.03
CA CYS A 44 -4.55 7.98 9.81
C CYS A 44 -4.40 8.77 11.11
N VAL A 45 -4.52 10.10 11.07
CA VAL A 45 -4.43 10.97 12.25
C VAL A 45 -5.55 10.62 13.25
N GLU A 46 -6.80 10.58 12.80
CA GLU A 46 -7.96 10.21 13.64
C GLU A 46 -7.76 8.86 14.34
N THR A 47 -7.30 7.84 13.58
CA THR A 47 -7.02 6.51 14.13
C THR A 47 -5.99 6.57 15.25
N LEU A 48 -4.88 7.27 15.03
CA LEU A 48 -3.78 7.37 15.98
C LEU A 48 -4.17 8.18 17.23
N GLU A 49 -4.92 9.27 17.08
CA GLU A 49 -5.45 10.09 18.19
C GLU A 49 -6.43 9.30 19.06
N GLN A 50 -7.20 8.39 18.47
CA GLN A 50 -8.11 7.50 19.19
C GLN A 50 -7.44 6.27 19.82
N GLY A 51 -6.08 6.19 19.73
CA GLY A 51 -5.31 5.08 20.29
C GLY A 51 -5.33 3.81 19.44
N GLY A 52 -5.84 3.89 18.22
CA GLY A 52 -5.81 2.80 17.24
C GLY A 52 -4.43 2.63 16.60
N LYS A 53 -4.31 1.64 15.71
CA LYS A 53 -3.09 1.28 14.98
C LYS A 53 -3.34 1.27 13.49
N ILE A 54 -2.28 1.46 12.71
CA ILE A 54 -2.32 1.36 11.25
C ILE A 54 -1.69 0.04 10.82
N TYR A 55 -2.42 -0.76 10.06
CA TYR A 55 -1.96 -2.03 9.53
C TYR A 55 -1.74 -1.94 8.02
N PHE A 56 -0.61 -2.44 7.56
CA PHE A 56 -0.23 -2.46 6.15
C PHE A 56 -0.05 -3.89 5.65
N PHE A 57 -0.53 -4.18 4.44
CA PHE A 57 -0.23 -5.42 3.75
C PHE A 57 -0.35 -5.31 2.23
N GLY A 58 0.36 -6.19 1.54
CA GLY A 58 0.39 -6.34 0.10
C GLY A 58 1.33 -7.47 -0.30
N ASN A 59 1.49 -7.71 -1.59
CA ASN A 59 2.34 -8.77 -2.13
C ASN A 59 3.57 -8.20 -2.83
N GLY A 60 4.69 -8.93 -2.83
CA GLY A 60 5.90 -8.58 -3.56
C GLY A 60 6.43 -7.18 -3.23
N GLY A 61 6.52 -6.29 -4.22
CA GLY A 61 6.91 -4.89 -4.01
C GLY A 61 5.97 -4.15 -3.07
N SER A 62 4.67 -4.43 -3.14
CA SER A 62 3.70 -3.87 -2.19
C SER A 62 3.87 -4.39 -0.76
N ALA A 63 4.45 -5.59 -0.57
CA ALA A 63 4.86 -6.05 0.76
C ALA A 63 6.07 -5.27 1.27
N ALA A 64 7.03 -4.96 0.40
CA ALA A 64 8.16 -4.10 0.74
C ALA A 64 7.70 -2.69 1.11
N ASP A 65 6.78 -2.08 0.34
CA ASP A 65 6.17 -0.80 0.67
C ASP A 65 5.46 -0.83 2.04
N SER A 66 4.72 -1.90 2.34
CA SER A 66 4.05 -2.10 3.63
C SER A 66 5.02 -2.06 4.81
N GLN A 67 6.17 -2.73 4.68
CA GLN A 67 7.23 -2.75 5.69
C GLN A 67 7.90 -1.39 5.82
N HIS A 68 8.22 -0.76 4.69
CA HIS A 68 8.83 0.56 4.64
C HIS A 68 7.94 1.59 5.36
N LEU A 69 6.66 1.67 4.98
CA LEU A 69 5.73 2.62 5.58
C LEU A 69 5.52 2.38 7.08
N ALA A 70 5.37 1.13 7.51
CA ALA A 70 5.29 0.81 8.93
C ALA A 70 6.54 1.29 9.70
N ALA A 71 7.74 1.16 9.11
CA ALA A 71 8.98 1.63 9.71
C ALA A 71 9.03 3.17 9.83
N GLU A 72 8.51 3.91 8.83
CA GLU A 72 8.43 5.37 8.90
C GLU A 72 7.50 5.86 10.02
N PHE A 73 6.41 5.15 10.30
CA PHE A 73 5.53 5.45 11.43
C PHE A 73 6.17 5.09 12.78
N VAL A 74 6.71 3.89 12.92
CA VAL A 74 7.27 3.38 14.18
C VAL A 74 8.56 4.11 14.59
N GLY A 75 9.43 4.37 13.63
CA GLY A 75 10.67 5.10 13.85
C GLY A 75 10.42 6.62 13.89
N ARG A 76 10.75 7.26 12.79
CA ARG A 76 10.44 8.68 12.50
C ARG A 76 10.51 8.91 11.01
N PHE A 77 9.80 9.90 10.48
CA PHE A 77 9.95 10.32 9.09
C PHE A 77 10.80 11.58 8.98
N GLN A 78 10.24 12.75 9.17
CA GLN A 78 10.96 14.03 9.09
C GLN A 78 11.22 14.67 10.45
N LYS A 79 10.36 14.40 11.44
CA LYS A 79 10.44 15.00 12.77
C LYS A 79 10.87 13.98 13.81
N SER A 80 11.63 14.41 14.82
CA SER A 80 11.84 13.62 16.03
C SER A 80 10.55 13.61 16.84
N ARG A 81 9.99 12.44 17.12
CA ARG A 81 8.73 12.23 17.82
C ARG A 81 8.67 10.82 18.44
N PRO A 82 7.76 10.56 19.35
CA PRO A 82 7.44 9.20 19.79
C PRO A 82 7.03 8.30 18.60
N GLY A 83 7.27 7.00 18.72
CA GLY A 83 6.82 6.02 17.73
C GLY A 83 5.31 6.01 17.58
N LEU A 84 4.82 5.93 16.34
CA LEU A 84 3.40 5.80 16.04
C LEU A 84 3.06 4.31 15.79
N PRO A 85 1.97 3.78 16.34
CA PRO A 85 1.65 2.36 16.24
C PRO A 85 1.26 1.98 14.80
N ALA A 86 2.17 1.31 14.11
CA ALA A 86 1.98 0.80 12.76
C ALA A 86 2.60 -0.60 12.60
N ILE A 87 1.94 -1.47 11.87
CA ILE A 87 2.31 -2.88 11.73
C ILE A 87 2.19 -3.31 10.27
N ALA A 88 3.27 -3.88 9.72
CA ALA A 88 3.21 -4.58 8.44
C ALA A 88 2.91 -6.07 8.67
N LEU A 89 1.80 -6.57 8.13
CA LEU A 89 1.40 -7.98 8.23
C LEU A 89 2.20 -8.91 7.29
N THR A 90 3.32 -8.42 6.77
CA THR A 90 4.16 -9.08 5.77
C THR A 90 5.50 -9.55 6.34
N VAL A 91 5.72 -9.42 7.66
CA VAL A 91 7.05 -9.64 8.27
C VAL A 91 7.15 -10.94 9.08
N ASN A 92 6.05 -11.45 9.64
CA ASN A 92 6.08 -12.68 10.43
C ASN A 92 6.05 -13.90 9.51
N THR A 93 7.23 -14.39 9.14
CA THR A 93 7.38 -15.52 8.21
C THR A 93 6.75 -16.81 8.75
N SER A 94 6.75 -17.03 10.07
CA SER A 94 6.11 -18.20 10.68
C SER A 94 4.59 -18.14 10.50
N VAL A 95 3.96 -16.97 10.71
CA VAL A 95 2.52 -16.82 10.47
C VAL A 95 2.18 -16.99 8.98
N LEU A 96 2.95 -16.34 8.09
CA LEU A 96 2.71 -16.42 6.64
C LEU A 96 2.82 -17.86 6.13
N THR A 97 3.82 -18.60 6.59
CA THR A 97 4.04 -19.99 6.15
C THR A 97 3.06 -20.97 6.79
N ALA A 98 2.75 -20.84 8.07
CA ALA A 98 1.78 -21.70 8.76
C ALA A 98 0.38 -21.50 8.16
N VAL A 99 -0.10 -20.27 8.06
CA VAL A 99 -1.43 -19.99 7.48
C VAL A 99 -1.48 -20.40 6.01
N GLY A 100 -0.41 -20.14 5.25
CA GLY A 100 -0.33 -20.55 3.84
C GLY A 100 -0.36 -22.06 3.65
N ASN A 101 0.24 -22.85 4.58
CA ASN A 101 0.24 -24.31 4.56
C ASN A 101 -1.07 -24.91 5.06
N ASP A 102 -1.59 -24.42 6.19
CA ASP A 102 -2.72 -25.05 6.89
C ASP A 102 -4.08 -24.65 6.31
N PHE A 103 -4.16 -23.47 5.71
CA PHE A 103 -5.39 -22.94 5.09
C PHE A 103 -5.19 -22.68 3.60
N SER A 104 -4.65 -21.50 3.24
CA SER A 104 -4.23 -21.15 1.89
C SER A 104 -3.45 -19.84 1.90
N PHE A 105 -2.72 -19.56 0.81
CA PHE A 105 -2.08 -18.25 0.63
C PHE A 105 -3.09 -17.09 0.57
N GLU A 106 -4.34 -17.38 0.24
CA GLU A 106 -5.42 -16.39 0.21
C GLU A 106 -5.78 -15.86 1.60
N GLU A 107 -5.53 -16.65 2.66
CA GLU A 107 -5.93 -16.33 4.04
C GLU A 107 -4.81 -15.69 4.88
N ILE A 108 -3.59 -15.54 4.36
CA ILE A 108 -2.42 -15.08 5.14
C ILE A 108 -2.61 -13.71 5.79
N PHE A 109 -3.34 -12.79 5.17
CA PHE A 109 -3.65 -11.48 5.73
C PHE A 109 -4.95 -11.49 6.53
N ALA A 110 -5.98 -12.16 6.03
CA ALA A 110 -7.28 -12.24 6.71
C ALA A 110 -7.16 -12.83 8.14
N ARG A 111 -6.37 -13.92 8.30
CA ARG A 111 -6.13 -14.52 9.64
C ARG A 111 -5.42 -13.57 10.60
N GLN A 112 -4.48 -12.77 10.12
CA GLN A 112 -3.80 -11.78 10.95
C GLN A 112 -4.73 -10.60 11.29
N VAL A 113 -5.55 -10.14 10.34
CA VAL A 113 -6.56 -9.11 10.56
C VAL A 113 -7.60 -9.58 11.59
N GLU A 114 -8.12 -10.81 11.46
CA GLU A 114 -9.04 -11.42 12.42
C GLU A 114 -8.49 -11.38 13.86
N ALA A 115 -7.23 -11.73 14.02
CA ALA A 115 -6.57 -11.86 15.32
C ALA A 115 -6.16 -10.52 15.94
N LEU A 116 -5.77 -9.53 15.15
CA LEU A 116 -5.04 -8.34 15.62
C LEU A 116 -5.82 -7.04 15.49
N VAL A 117 -6.71 -6.94 14.49
CA VAL A 117 -7.40 -5.68 14.15
C VAL A 117 -8.69 -5.51 14.96
N THR A 118 -8.96 -4.29 15.37
CA THR A 118 -10.17 -3.85 16.06
C THR A 118 -10.89 -2.76 15.25
N SER A 119 -12.09 -2.38 15.67
CA SER A 119 -12.87 -1.29 15.04
C SER A 119 -12.20 0.10 15.13
N ASN A 120 -11.25 0.28 16.04
CA ASN A 120 -10.53 1.55 16.21
C ASN A 120 -9.31 1.66 15.28
N ASP A 121 -9.01 0.62 14.51
CA ASP A 121 -7.80 0.54 13.69
C ASP A 121 -8.08 0.95 12.23
N LEU A 122 -7.03 1.32 11.51
CA LEU A 122 -7.01 1.58 10.08
C LEU A 122 -6.22 0.48 9.36
N VAL A 123 -6.78 -0.05 8.28
CA VAL A 123 -6.14 -1.09 7.47
C VAL A 123 -5.86 -0.56 6.07
N ILE A 124 -4.61 -0.63 5.63
CA ILE A 124 -4.15 -0.17 4.32
C ILE A 124 -3.68 -1.38 3.48
N GLY A 125 -4.49 -1.77 2.51
CA GLY A 125 -4.14 -2.78 1.52
C GLY A 125 -3.47 -2.16 0.30
N ILE A 126 -2.36 -2.75 -0.16
CA ILE A 126 -1.59 -2.25 -1.32
C ILE A 126 -1.60 -3.30 -2.42
N SER A 127 -2.10 -2.94 -3.62
CA SER A 127 -2.14 -3.84 -4.77
C SER A 127 -2.09 -3.08 -6.10
N THR A 128 -1.16 -3.42 -6.96
CA THR A 128 -1.05 -2.79 -8.29
C THR A 128 -2.19 -3.18 -9.25
N GLY A 129 -2.88 -4.28 -9.01
CA GLY A 129 -3.92 -4.81 -9.90
C GLY A 129 -5.36 -4.74 -9.36
N GLY A 130 -5.53 -4.48 -8.06
CA GLY A 130 -6.84 -4.31 -7.41
C GLY A 130 -7.78 -5.52 -7.41
N TYR A 131 -7.35 -6.69 -7.89
CA TYR A 131 -8.09 -7.92 -8.11
C TYR A 131 -9.22 -7.82 -9.16
N SER A 132 -9.18 -8.72 -10.12
CA SER A 132 -10.26 -8.98 -11.09
C SER A 132 -10.35 -10.49 -11.30
N GLU A 133 -11.55 -11.05 -11.26
CA GLU A 133 -11.77 -12.46 -11.55
C GLU A 133 -11.31 -12.84 -12.98
N ALA A 134 -11.51 -11.94 -13.94
CA ALA A 134 -11.10 -12.13 -15.33
C ALA A 134 -9.56 -12.11 -15.51
N ALA A 135 -8.81 -11.46 -14.62
CA ALA A 135 -7.35 -11.38 -14.68
C ALA A 135 -6.63 -12.48 -13.88
N GLY A 136 -7.38 -13.43 -13.29
CA GLY A 136 -6.84 -14.51 -12.47
C GLY A 136 -6.80 -14.19 -10.98
N LYS A 137 -6.32 -15.16 -10.16
CA LYS A 137 -6.37 -15.14 -8.68
C LYS A 137 -5.37 -14.18 -8.01
N PHE A 138 -4.78 -13.22 -8.74
CA PHE A 138 -3.77 -12.32 -8.18
C PHE A 138 -4.38 -11.39 -7.14
N SER A 139 -3.72 -11.25 -5.99
CA SER A 139 -4.11 -10.38 -4.85
C SER A 139 -5.42 -10.78 -4.14
N LYS A 140 -5.91 -12.02 -4.27
CA LYS A 140 -7.09 -12.49 -3.53
C LYS A 140 -6.86 -12.42 -2.01
N ASN A 141 -5.64 -12.67 -1.53
CA ASN A 141 -5.28 -12.48 -0.13
C ASN A 141 -5.46 -11.03 0.35
N VAL A 142 -5.19 -10.04 -0.51
CA VAL A 142 -5.46 -8.62 -0.17
C VAL A 142 -6.95 -8.37 -0.07
N VAL A 143 -7.76 -8.91 -0.99
CA VAL A 143 -9.24 -8.86 -0.92
C VAL A 143 -9.73 -9.45 0.39
N ARG A 144 -9.29 -10.69 0.72
CA ARG A 144 -9.68 -11.38 1.96
C ARG A 144 -9.31 -10.58 3.21
N GLY A 145 -8.12 -9.95 3.22
CA GLY A 145 -7.70 -9.07 4.32
C GLY A 145 -8.60 -7.84 4.49
N ILE A 146 -8.99 -7.18 3.38
CA ILE A 146 -9.92 -6.03 3.41
C ILE A 146 -11.34 -6.47 3.81
N GLU A 147 -11.83 -7.61 3.31
CA GLU A 147 -13.12 -8.17 3.75
C GLU A 147 -13.17 -8.38 5.26
N GLU A 148 -12.11 -8.98 5.81
CA GLU A 148 -12.05 -9.26 7.24
C GLU A 148 -11.93 -7.96 8.07
N ALA A 149 -11.15 -6.97 7.61
CA ALA A 149 -11.07 -5.65 8.24
C ALA A 149 -12.44 -4.96 8.33
N LYS A 150 -13.24 -5.04 7.26
CA LYS A 150 -14.61 -4.49 7.25
C LYS A 150 -15.53 -5.23 8.22
N LYS A 151 -15.44 -6.56 8.35
CA LYS A 151 -16.20 -7.33 9.36
C LYS A 151 -15.84 -6.92 10.78
N LYS A 152 -14.58 -6.58 11.03
CA LYS A 152 -14.07 -6.07 12.31
C LYS A 152 -14.52 -4.63 12.59
N GLY A 153 -15.13 -3.95 11.62
CA GLY A 153 -15.53 -2.54 11.71
C GLY A 153 -14.37 -1.55 11.57
N ALA A 154 -13.18 -2.02 11.16
CA ALA A 154 -12.03 -1.16 10.92
C ALA A 154 -12.20 -0.35 9.64
N LYS A 155 -11.67 0.89 9.63
CA LYS A 155 -11.64 1.73 8.44
C LYS A 155 -10.63 1.15 7.43
N THR A 156 -11.00 1.14 6.14
CA THR A 156 -10.20 0.49 5.10
C THR A 156 -9.75 1.47 4.03
N VAL A 157 -8.46 1.41 3.69
CA VAL A 157 -7.81 2.15 2.61
C VAL A 157 -7.22 1.15 1.63
N CYS A 158 -7.30 1.44 0.34
CA CYS A 158 -6.57 0.67 -0.67
C CYS A 158 -5.77 1.58 -1.60
N LEU A 159 -4.46 1.33 -1.71
CA LEU A 159 -3.60 1.93 -2.73
C LEU A 159 -3.55 0.98 -3.93
N LEU A 160 -4.05 1.43 -5.08
CA LEU A 160 -4.38 0.59 -6.22
C LEU A 160 -3.81 1.14 -7.53
N GLY A 161 -3.88 0.33 -8.58
CA GLY A 161 -3.61 0.71 -9.97
C GLY A 161 -4.50 -0.10 -10.93
N LYS A 162 -4.27 0.02 -12.22
CA LYS A 162 -4.98 -0.74 -13.28
C LYS A 162 -6.51 -0.68 -13.15
N GLY A 163 -7.06 0.49 -12.78
CA GLY A 163 -8.50 0.68 -12.60
C GLY A 163 -9.06 0.21 -11.26
N GLY A 164 -8.23 -0.32 -10.35
CA GLY A 164 -8.58 -0.62 -8.97
C GLY A 164 -9.39 -1.91 -8.73
N GLY A 165 -10.01 -2.48 -9.74
CA GLY A 165 -10.73 -3.75 -9.65
C GLY A 165 -11.79 -3.81 -8.54
N LEU A 166 -11.91 -4.97 -7.91
CA LEU A 166 -12.85 -5.21 -6.80
C LEU A 166 -12.48 -4.38 -5.56
N LEU A 167 -11.19 -4.23 -5.25
CA LEU A 167 -10.72 -3.50 -4.07
C LEU A 167 -11.13 -2.02 -4.08
N ALA A 168 -11.21 -1.38 -5.26
CA ALA A 168 -11.68 -0.01 -5.38
C ALA A 168 -13.15 0.17 -5.01
N LYS A 169 -13.96 -0.89 -5.15
CA LYS A 169 -15.39 -0.88 -4.77
C LYS A 169 -15.62 -1.25 -3.31
N MET A 170 -14.66 -1.93 -2.70
CA MET A 170 -14.79 -2.46 -1.33
C MET A 170 -14.24 -1.52 -0.27
N ALA A 171 -13.11 -0.88 -0.53
CA ALA A 171 -12.45 -0.01 0.44
C ALA A 171 -13.26 1.27 0.68
N ASP A 172 -13.19 1.79 1.92
CA ASP A 172 -13.84 3.04 2.28
C ASP A 172 -13.13 4.24 1.63
N LEU A 173 -11.80 4.16 1.48
CA LEU A 173 -10.95 5.18 0.84
C LEU A 173 -10.03 4.52 -0.20
N PRO A 174 -10.52 4.22 -1.40
CA PRO A 174 -9.67 3.73 -2.49
C PRO A 174 -8.93 4.88 -3.18
N LEU A 175 -7.65 4.70 -3.47
CA LEU A 175 -6.85 5.57 -4.33
C LEU A 175 -6.30 4.74 -5.48
N VAL A 176 -6.67 5.10 -6.71
CA VAL A 176 -6.27 4.37 -7.92
C VAL A 176 -5.26 5.21 -8.70
N VAL A 177 -4.02 4.76 -8.76
CA VAL A 177 -2.97 5.39 -9.59
C VAL A 177 -3.35 5.27 -11.06
N PRO A 178 -3.36 6.37 -11.84
CA PRO A 178 -3.78 6.38 -13.24
C PRO A 178 -2.68 5.84 -14.18
N SER A 179 -2.34 4.56 -14.02
CA SER A 179 -1.36 3.84 -14.82
C SER A 179 -1.75 2.36 -15.00
N GLN A 180 -1.32 1.76 -16.12
CA GLN A 180 -1.41 0.34 -16.38
C GLN A 180 -0.07 -0.38 -16.15
N ASN A 181 1.02 0.37 -15.98
CA ASN A 181 2.37 -0.14 -15.77
C ASN A 181 2.59 -0.41 -14.28
N THR A 182 2.83 -1.68 -13.92
CA THR A 182 3.04 -2.11 -12.52
C THR A 182 4.18 -1.36 -11.84
N GLN A 183 5.28 -1.10 -12.53
CA GLN A 183 6.44 -0.39 -11.99
C GLN A 183 6.05 1.06 -11.61
N ARG A 184 5.39 1.77 -12.52
CA ARG A 184 4.93 3.16 -12.31
C ARG A 184 3.92 3.24 -11.16
N ILE A 185 3.05 2.22 -11.05
CA ILE A 185 2.07 2.14 -9.96
C ILE A 185 2.79 1.98 -8.60
N GLN A 186 3.78 1.07 -8.49
CA GLN A 186 4.54 0.88 -7.25
C GLN A 186 5.33 2.13 -6.86
N GLU A 187 6.01 2.78 -7.81
CA GLU A 187 6.71 4.05 -7.59
C GLU A 187 5.76 5.16 -7.10
N ALA A 188 4.53 5.17 -7.59
CA ALA A 188 3.49 6.08 -7.14
C ALA A 188 2.98 5.72 -5.74
N HIS A 189 2.81 4.43 -5.42
CA HIS A 189 2.38 3.98 -4.09
C HIS A 189 3.35 4.42 -2.99
N ILE A 190 4.65 4.22 -3.17
CA ILE A 190 5.62 4.67 -2.17
C ILE A 190 5.69 6.20 -2.08
N THR A 191 5.50 6.91 -3.20
CA THR A 191 5.42 8.38 -3.19
C THR A 191 4.21 8.86 -2.38
N ILE A 192 3.03 8.24 -2.57
CA ILE A 192 1.82 8.52 -1.77
C ILE A 192 2.10 8.21 -0.30
N GLY A 193 2.70 7.06 -0.01
CA GLY A 193 3.05 6.66 1.35
C GLY A 193 3.91 7.69 2.07
N HIS A 194 4.95 8.22 1.44
CA HIS A 194 5.78 9.28 2.01
C HIS A 194 5.00 10.59 2.23
N ILE A 195 4.08 10.94 1.32
CA ILE A 195 3.20 12.10 1.51
C ILE A 195 2.30 11.88 2.73
N LEU A 196 1.72 10.68 2.89
CA LEU A 196 0.92 10.33 4.07
C LEU A 196 1.73 10.46 5.36
N CYS A 197 2.95 9.90 5.41
CA CYS A 197 3.85 10.03 6.57
C CYS A 197 4.10 11.50 6.92
N SER A 198 4.37 12.35 5.91
CA SER A 198 4.60 13.79 6.12
C SER A 198 3.35 14.50 6.65
N LEU A 199 2.18 14.21 6.10
CA LEU A 199 0.91 14.83 6.51
C LEU A 199 0.50 14.39 7.91
N VAL A 200 0.66 13.11 8.24
CA VAL A 200 0.35 12.58 9.58
C VAL A 200 1.27 13.19 10.64
N GLU A 201 2.60 13.30 10.38
CA GLU A 201 3.50 13.99 11.31
C GLU A 201 3.12 15.46 11.53
N LYS A 202 2.63 16.15 10.51
CA LYS A 202 2.16 17.53 10.63
C LYS A 202 0.83 17.60 11.41
N GLY A 203 -0.12 16.72 11.11
CA GLY A 203 -1.42 16.67 11.79
C GLY A 203 -1.28 16.45 13.29
N LEU A 204 -0.51 15.43 13.69
CA LEU A 204 -0.26 15.12 15.12
C LEU A 204 0.61 16.17 15.84
N SER A 205 1.35 17.02 15.13
CA SER A 205 2.20 18.07 15.72
C SER A 205 1.49 19.42 15.85
N GLY A 206 0.34 19.62 15.23
CA GLY A 206 -0.44 20.85 15.24
C GLY A 206 -1.37 21.02 16.44
N GLY A 207 -1.42 20.05 17.36
CA GLY A 207 -2.23 20.04 18.56
C GLY A 207 -1.47 20.40 19.84
N CYS A 208 -0.30 21.05 19.73
CA CYS A 208 0.48 21.59 20.88
C CYS A 208 0.47 23.10 20.84
#